data_8599db309a15606565d0dc96ce81bde0
#
_entry.id   8599db309a15606565d0dc96ce81bde0
#
_cell.length_a   1.000
_cell.length_b   1.000
_cell.length_c   1.000
_cell.angle_alpha   90.00
_cell.angle_beta   90.00
_cell.angle_gamma   90.00
#
_symmetry.space_group_name_H-M   'P 1'
#
loop_
_entity.id
_entity.type
_entity.pdbx_description
1 polymer ?
#
loop_
_entity_poly.entity_id
_entity_poly.type
_entity_poly.pdbx_seq_one_letter_code
_entity_poly.pdbx_strand_id
1 'polypeptide(L)'
;MNAKELKEELEYKNRSAFESISEDELERSFAYAESYKLFLDNCKTEREAVKYSVAMAKRRGYTEYRLGDDIAVGGKYYYNNRGKQLVVFRVGEEPLENGAYIMAAHIDSPRLDLKQNPLYEDS
;
A
#
# COMPACT_ATOMS: atom_id res chain seq x y z
N MET A 1 23.76 -9.72 -37.36
CA MET A 1 23.65 -9.88 -35.88
C MET A 1 23.68 -11.39 -35.61
N ASN A 2 24.61 -11.86 -34.84
CA ASN A 2 24.69 -13.28 -34.48
C ASN A 2 23.78 -13.57 -33.28
N ALA A 3 23.54 -14.88 -33.01
CA ALA A 3 22.61 -15.25 -31.90
C ALA A 3 23.03 -14.75 -30.52
N LYS A 4 24.33 -14.52 -30.30
CA LYS A 4 24.85 -13.98 -29.02
C LYS A 4 24.55 -12.50 -28.90
N GLU A 5 24.76 -11.73 -29.97
CA GLU A 5 24.42 -10.28 -30.00
C GLU A 5 22.91 -10.06 -29.81
N LEU A 6 22.09 -10.92 -30.48
CA LEU A 6 20.64 -10.85 -30.33
C LEU A 6 20.19 -11.18 -28.91
N LYS A 7 20.82 -12.16 -28.26
CA LYS A 7 20.53 -12.50 -26.88
C LYS A 7 20.87 -11.35 -25.93
N GLU A 8 22.06 -10.75 -26.07
CA GLU A 8 22.50 -9.62 -25.24
C GLU A 8 21.61 -8.39 -25.38
N GLU A 9 21.03 -8.17 -26.57
CA GLU A 9 20.11 -7.07 -26.86
C GLU A 9 18.70 -7.31 -26.29
N LEU A 10 18.19 -8.54 -26.40
CA LEU A 10 16.84 -8.90 -26.01
C LEU A 10 16.72 -9.40 -24.55
N GLU A 11 17.84 -9.78 -23.94
CA GLU A 11 17.83 -10.29 -22.57
C GLU A 11 17.51 -9.19 -21.55
N TYR A 12 16.46 -9.41 -20.76
CA TYR A 12 16.16 -8.51 -19.65
C TYR A 12 17.25 -8.60 -18.59
N LYS A 13 17.95 -7.49 -18.37
CA LYS A 13 18.97 -7.38 -17.32
C LYS A 13 18.31 -6.81 -16.05
N ASN A 14 18.13 -7.67 -15.07
CA ASN A 14 17.65 -7.24 -13.76
C ASN A 14 18.72 -6.35 -13.09
N ARG A 15 18.37 -5.09 -12.86
CA ARG A 15 19.22 -4.13 -12.13
C ARG A 15 18.50 -3.67 -10.88
N SER A 16 19.23 -3.54 -9.79
CA SER A 16 18.70 -2.93 -8.57
C SER A 16 18.39 -1.45 -8.82
N ALA A 17 17.24 -0.98 -8.31
CA ALA A 17 16.93 0.46 -8.34
C ALA A 17 18.01 1.29 -7.64
N PHE A 18 18.65 0.74 -6.61
CA PHE A 18 19.76 1.39 -5.87
C PHE A 18 20.99 1.69 -6.73
N GLU A 19 21.16 1.04 -7.88
CA GLU A 19 22.26 1.33 -8.80
C GLU A 19 22.02 2.60 -9.66
N SER A 20 20.77 3.07 -9.72
CA SER A 20 20.36 4.15 -10.66
C SER A 20 19.68 5.33 -9.99
N ILE A 21 19.30 5.23 -8.71
CA ILE A 21 18.71 6.36 -7.97
C ILE A 21 19.77 7.35 -7.52
N SER A 22 19.38 8.61 -7.42
CA SER A 22 20.23 9.68 -6.86
C SER A 22 20.31 9.56 -5.32
N GLU A 23 21.31 10.22 -4.72
CA GLU A 23 21.45 10.30 -3.26
C GLU A 23 20.20 10.92 -2.60
N ASP A 24 19.60 11.94 -3.19
CA ASP A 24 18.36 12.58 -2.70
C ASP A 24 17.16 11.61 -2.74
N GLU A 25 17.05 10.80 -3.79
CA GLU A 25 16.00 9.75 -3.86
C GLU A 25 16.24 8.65 -2.84
N LEU A 26 17.49 8.28 -2.60
CA LEU A 26 17.86 7.31 -1.58
C LEU A 26 17.48 7.81 -0.18
N GLU A 27 17.84 9.07 0.15
CA GLU A 27 17.50 9.69 1.44
C GLU A 27 15.97 9.77 1.63
N ARG A 28 15.23 10.20 0.61
CA ARG A 28 13.75 10.21 0.65
C ARG A 28 13.15 8.81 0.83
N SER A 29 13.78 7.78 0.24
CA SER A 29 13.36 6.38 0.42
C SER A 29 13.53 5.91 1.86
N PHE A 30 14.62 6.25 2.51
CA PHE A 30 14.84 5.95 3.92
C PHE A 30 13.86 6.72 4.83
N ALA A 31 13.64 8.01 4.56
CA ALA A 31 12.67 8.80 5.32
C ALA A 31 11.24 8.24 5.19
N TYR A 32 10.86 7.77 4.00
CA TYR A 32 9.60 7.07 3.80
C TYR A 32 9.53 5.77 4.59
N ALA A 33 10.62 4.99 4.60
CA ALA A 33 10.69 3.73 5.33
C ALA A 33 10.52 3.94 6.85
N GLU A 34 11.07 5.02 7.43
CA GLU A 34 10.84 5.35 8.84
C GLU A 34 9.35 5.61 9.13
N SER A 35 8.65 6.33 8.25
CA SER A 35 7.20 6.54 8.39
C SER A 35 6.41 5.24 8.27
N TYR A 36 6.85 4.32 7.43
CA TYR A 36 6.24 3.01 7.27
C TYR A 36 6.45 2.10 8.49
N LYS A 37 7.63 2.16 9.11
CA LYS A 37 7.88 1.45 10.39
C LYS A 37 6.90 1.89 11.48
N LEU A 38 6.63 3.20 11.60
CA LEU A 38 5.64 3.71 12.54
C LEU A 38 4.23 3.16 12.24
N PHE A 39 3.87 3.03 10.97
CA PHE A 39 2.62 2.39 10.59
C PHE A 39 2.60 0.93 11.06
N LEU A 40 3.64 0.15 10.77
CA LEU A 40 3.73 -1.26 11.17
C LEU A 40 3.70 -1.44 12.69
N ASP A 41 4.33 -0.55 13.44
CA ASP A 41 4.33 -0.60 14.90
C ASP A 41 2.94 -0.39 15.51
N ASN A 42 2.09 0.38 14.84
CA ASN A 42 0.73 0.68 15.29
C ASN A 42 -0.35 -0.22 14.68
N CYS A 43 0.00 -1.06 13.71
CA CYS A 43 -0.94 -1.83 12.90
C CYS A 43 -0.58 -3.31 12.90
N LYS A 44 -0.82 -4.01 14.00
CA LYS A 44 -0.54 -5.45 14.13
C LYS A 44 -1.70 -6.33 13.64
N THR A 45 -2.88 -5.74 13.50
CA THR A 45 -4.10 -6.41 13.02
C THR A 45 -4.78 -5.59 11.94
N GLU A 46 -5.65 -6.22 11.16
CA GLU A 46 -6.45 -5.54 10.13
C GLU A 46 -7.30 -4.41 10.73
N ARG A 47 -7.79 -4.57 11.95
CA ARG A 47 -8.60 -3.55 12.63
C ARG A 47 -7.78 -2.33 13.04
N GLU A 48 -6.56 -2.54 13.51
CA GLU A 48 -5.62 -1.47 13.83
C GLU A 48 -5.18 -0.74 12.57
N ALA A 49 -4.90 -1.46 11.48
CA ALA A 49 -4.57 -0.87 10.18
C ALA A 49 -5.69 0.02 9.66
N VAL A 50 -6.95 -0.43 9.71
CA VAL A 50 -8.10 0.40 9.34
C VAL A 50 -8.24 1.61 10.24
N LYS A 51 -8.16 1.45 11.56
CA LYS A 51 -8.26 2.55 12.53
C LYS A 51 -7.19 3.62 12.30
N TYR A 52 -5.95 3.21 12.12
CA TYR A 52 -4.82 4.10 11.84
C TYR A 52 -5.00 4.84 10.51
N SER A 53 -5.38 4.11 9.45
CA SER A 53 -5.58 4.66 8.12
C SER A 53 -6.76 5.63 8.06
N VAL A 54 -7.85 5.38 8.78
CA VAL A 54 -8.97 6.32 8.94
C VAL A 54 -8.50 7.61 9.62
N ALA A 55 -7.71 7.50 10.71
CA ALA A 55 -7.16 8.68 11.38
C ALA A 55 -6.25 9.48 10.44
N MET A 56 -5.46 8.81 9.61
CA MET A 56 -4.60 9.45 8.62
C MET A 56 -5.41 10.11 7.50
N ALA A 57 -6.47 9.46 7.01
CA ALA A 57 -7.38 10.02 6.01
C ALA A 57 -8.05 11.30 6.54
N LYS A 58 -8.58 11.27 7.76
CA LYS A 58 -9.18 12.45 8.42
C LYS A 58 -8.20 13.63 8.50
N ARG A 59 -6.95 13.40 8.90
CA ARG A 59 -5.91 14.45 8.94
C ARG A 59 -5.61 15.06 7.57
N ARG A 60 -5.86 14.31 6.48
CA ARG A 60 -5.69 14.76 5.09
C ARG A 60 -6.96 15.34 4.46
N GLY A 61 -8.00 15.57 5.27
CA GLY A 61 -9.25 16.19 4.85
C GLY A 61 -10.22 15.26 4.13
N TYR A 62 -10.11 13.94 4.35
CA TYR A 62 -11.10 12.99 3.88
C TYR A 62 -12.27 12.91 4.87
N THR A 63 -13.47 12.82 4.34
CA THR A 63 -14.72 12.64 5.10
C THR A 63 -15.26 11.23 4.96
N GLU A 64 -15.99 10.76 5.96
CA GLU A 64 -16.62 9.45 5.90
C GLU A 64 -17.75 9.45 4.87
N TYR A 65 -17.74 8.46 4.02
CA TYR A 65 -18.79 8.18 3.04
C TYR A 65 -19.66 7.03 3.53
N ARG A 66 -20.95 7.17 3.44
CA ARG A 66 -21.93 6.10 3.64
C ARG A 66 -22.59 5.78 2.32
N LEU A 67 -22.95 4.52 2.12
CA LEU A 67 -23.63 4.11 0.89
C LEU A 67 -24.92 4.91 0.71
N GLY A 68 -25.02 5.63 -0.42
CA GLY A 68 -26.11 6.52 -0.74
C GLY A 68 -25.86 8.00 -0.47
N ASP A 69 -24.75 8.36 0.14
CA ASP A 69 -24.36 9.78 0.27
C ASP A 69 -24.01 10.37 -1.10
N ASP A 70 -24.34 11.64 -1.29
CA ASP A 70 -23.90 12.40 -2.44
C ASP A 70 -22.38 12.61 -2.43
N ILE A 71 -21.76 12.50 -3.59
CA ILE A 71 -20.34 12.74 -3.79
C ILE A 71 -20.14 13.95 -4.72
N ALA A 72 -19.19 14.81 -4.38
CA ALA A 72 -18.86 15.99 -5.16
C ALA A 72 -17.57 15.80 -5.95
N VAL A 73 -17.46 16.42 -7.12
CA VAL A 73 -16.23 16.50 -7.90
C VAL A 73 -15.12 17.13 -7.04
N GLY A 74 -13.94 16.53 -7.04
CA GLY A 74 -12.81 16.92 -6.20
C GLY A 74 -12.91 16.47 -4.74
N GLY A 75 -14.06 15.92 -4.32
CA GLY A 75 -14.31 15.44 -2.97
C GLY A 75 -13.37 14.29 -2.59
N LYS A 76 -13.04 14.23 -1.29
CA LYS A 76 -12.17 13.22 -0.70
C LYS A 76 -12.95 12.43 0.33
N TYR A 77 -13.07 11.14 0.13
CA TYR A 77 -13.92 10.27 0.93
C TYR A 77 -13.20 9.02 1.38
N TYR A 78 -13.64 8.46 2.51
CA TYR A 78 -13.27 7.10 2.90
C TYR A 78 -14.54 6.33 3.31
N TYR A 79 -14.55 5.05 2.98
CA TYR A 79 -15.57 4.10 3.42
C TYR A 79 -14.94 3.03 4.29
N ASN A 80 -15.40 2.95 5.53
CA ASN A 80 -14.95 1.96 6.51
C ASN A 80 -15.93 0.79 6.55
N ASN A 81 -15.56 -0.35 5.97
CA ASN A 81 -16.38 -1.53 6.01
C ASN A 81 -16.09 -2.37 7.26
N ARG A 82 -16.88 -2.14 8.32
CA ARG A 82 -16.88 -2.93 9.57
C ARG A 82 -15.54 -2.95 10.31
N GLY A 83 -14.66 -1.99 10.08
CA GLY A 83 -13.33 -1.95 10.68
C GLY A 83 -12.35 -3.01 10.18
N LYS A 84 -12.63 -3.66 9.05
CA LYS A 84 -11.79 -4.72 8.46
C LYS A 84 -11.34 -4.44 7.03
N GLN A 85 -11.97 -3.48 6.38
CA GLN A 85 -11.65 -3.03 5.03
C GLN A 85 -11.83 -1.52 4.97
N LEU A 86 -10.97 -0.86 4.24
CA LEU A 86 -11.03 0.57 4.02
C LEU A 86 -10.93 0.86 2.52
N VAL A 87 -11.83 1.68 2.02
CA VAL A 87 -11.73 2.29 0.70
C VAL A 87 -11.49 3.77 0.90
N VAL A 88 -10.48 4.32 0.26
CA VAL A 88 -10.17 5.76 0.27
C VAL A 88 -10.19 6.21 -1.18
N PHE A 89 -10.98 7.24 -1.48
CA PHE A 89 -11.12 7.69 -2.86
C PHE A 89 -11.24 9.20 -2.97
N ARG A 90 -10.83 9.70 -4.11
CA ARG A 90 -11.02 11.08 -4.52
C ARG A 90 -11.81 11.09 -5.82
N VAL A 91 -12.83 11.92 -5.89
CA VAL A 91 -13.64 12.09 -7.10
C VAL A 91 -12.87 12.99 -8.07
N GLY A 92 -12.64 12.50 -9.28
CA GLY A 92 -12.03 13.27 -10.37
C GLY A 92 -13.01 14.26 -11.01
N GLU A 93 -12.54 14.96 -12.03
CA GLU A 93 -13.34 15.86 -12.85
C GLU A 93 -14.05 15.11 -14.00
N GLU A 94 -13.43 14.01 -14.43
CA GLU A 94 -13.95 13.16 -15.50
C GLU A 94 -15.02 12.20 -14.99
N PRO A 95 -16.02 11.85 -15.81
CA PRO A 95 -17.00 10.84 -15.48
C PRO A 95 -16.37 9.47 -15.21
N LEU A 96 -16.95 8.69 -14.33
CA LEU A 96 -16.46 7.36 -13.97
C LEU A 96 -16.42 6.38 -15.16
N GLU A 97 -17.27 6.60 -16.17
CA GLU A 97 -17.28 5.83 -17.42
C GLU A 97 -15.96 5.92 -18.19
N ASN A 98 -15.20 7.00 -17.96
CA ASN A 98 -13.86 7.18 -18.54
C ASN A 98 -12.79 6.40 -17.79
N GLY A 99 -13.17 5.71 -16.70
CA GLY A 99 -12.29 4.85 -15.92
C GLY A 99 -11.94 5.40 -14.55
N ALA A 100 -11.18 4.60 -13.81
CA ALA A 100 -10.67 4.93 -12.48
C ALA A 100 -9.27 4.33 -12.29
N TYR A 101 -8.44 5.02 -11.52
CA TYR A 101 -7.18 4.47 -11.03
C TYR A 101 -7.42 3.75 -9.71
N ILE A 102 -7.16 2.45 -9.67
CA ILE A 102 -7.39 1.63 -8.48
C ILE A 102 -6.06 1.04 -8.02
N MET A 103 -5.73 1.26 -6.74
CA MET A 103 -4.67 0.55 -6.02
C MET A 103 -5.30 -0.29 -4.93
N ALA A 104 -4.96 -1.57 -4.88
CA ALA A 104 -5.47 -2.49 -3.88
C ALA A 104 -4.31 -3.23 -3.20
N ALA A 105 -4.43 -3.42 -1.89
CA ALA A 105 -3.48 -4.17 -1.10
C ALA A 105 -4.21 -4.90 0.03
N HIS A 106 -3.66 -6.03 0.49
CA HIS A 106 -4.11 -6.64 1.73
C HIS A 106 -3.69 -5.79 2.94
N ILE A 107 -4.41 -5.89 4.04
CA ILE A 107 -4.16 -5.14 5.28
C ILE A 107 -3.88 -6.03 6.49
N ASP A 108 -3.91 -7.34 6.33
CA ASP A 108 -3.43 -8.28 7.33
C ASP A 108 -1.90 -8.22 7.42
N SER A 109 -1.38 -8.34 8.63
CA SER A 109 0.07 -8.33 8.89
C SER A 109 0.59 -9.77 8.92
N PRO A 110 1.68 -10.10 8.23
CA PRO A 110 2.39 -11.36 8.41
C PRO A 110 2.79 -11.52 9.87
N ARG A 111 2.54 -12.72 10.41
CA ARG A 111 2.89 -13.05 11.79
C ARG A 111 3.37 -14.50 11.89
N LEU A 112 4.13 -14.76 12.93
CA LEU A 112 4.49 -16.10 13.34
C LEU A 112 3.64 -16.46 14.55
N ASP A 113 2.91 -17.56 14.45
CA ASP A 113 2.17 -18.13 15.56
C ASP A 113 2.96 -19.32 16.14
N LEU A 114 2.98 -19.45 17.45
CA LEU A 114 3.56 -20.62 18.10
C LEU A 114 2.70 -21.86 17.79
N LYS A 115 3.35 -22.98 17.52
CA LYS A 115 2.67 -24.28 17.45
C LYS A 115 2.02 -24.61 18.80
N GLN A 116 1.02 -25.47 18.80
CA GLN A 116 0.37 -25.94 20.04
C GLN A 116 1.37 -26.59 21.02
N ASN A 117 2.39 -27.27 20.48
CA ASN A 117 3.54 -27.77 21.23
C ASN A 117 4.79 -27.06 20.68
N PRO A 118 5.13 -25.87 21.19
CA PRO A 118 6.15 -25.01 20.59
C PRO A 118 7.58 -25.46 20.85
N LEU A 119 7.79 -26.28 21.88
CA LEU A 119 9.12 -26.82 22.24
C LEU A 119 9.11 -28.31 21.93
N TYR A 120 9.97 -28.73 21.02
CA TYR A 120 10.23 -30.13 20.70
C TYR A 120 11.68 -30.31 20.28
N GLU A 121 12.26 -31.44 20.59
CA GLU A 121 13.56 -31.87 20.08
C GLU A 121 13.33 -32.63 18.77
N ASP A 122 14.04 -32.24 17.73
CA ASP A 122 14.08 -32.95 16.46
C ASP A 122 15.46 -33.63 16.39
N SER A 123 15.46 -34.95 16.35
CA SER A 123 16.66 -35.81 16.33
C SER A 123 17.10 -36.15 14.90
#